data_e15db706ff78f2b0a15f43f877d09aa3
#
_entry.id   e15db706ff78f2b0a15f43f877d09aa3
#
_cell.length_a   1.000
_cell.length_b   1.000
_cell.length_c   1.000
_cell.angle_alpha   90.00
_cell.angle_beta   90.00
_cell.angle_gamma   90.00
#
_symmetry.space_group_name_H-M   'P 1'
#
loop_
_entity.id
_entity.type
_entity.pdbx_description
1 polymer ?
#
loop_
_entity_poly.entity_id
_entity_poly.type
_entity_poly.pdbx_seq_one_letter_code
_entity_poly.pdbx_strand_id
1 'polypeptide(L)'
;MLRSLVGSEMCIRDRAIQSKGGIALKAIAGIELALWDIKGKHHGVPVYDLFGGKVRNKQKIYWSHCGTSRARSYEQLGVDPLNSRKDIINLGKEVMNKGYTSLKTNIIVRPDSPLSNPPDSTYVFFGGFGGGFGTTDQGLEYTSDGQTFINYELLDVIEDHISALQEGSEGKVTIGLDLNFNFKPQAVKKICKVLEKYNMMWVEIDMYEPDGLREITDSTDVPITSGENLLGITDYRPYFDKRAMDVAMIDIPWQGFINSKEVAALAASHQINIAPHNYYSHLSTMISLNLCANVPNVRIMEIDIDDVPWKDEMIGGPLNIKNGVVDIPEGPGWGVNIDTKVLENHPWQKGKGPGYTNSK
;
A
#
# COMPACT_ATOMS: atom_id res chain seq x y z
N MET A 1 17.59 28.23 -16.82
CA MET A 1 16.24 27.65 -16.61
C MET A 1 16.26 26.51 -15.58
N LEU A 2 17.09 25.48 -15.71
CA LEU A 2 17.13 24.34 -14.76
C LEU A 2 17.59 24.66 -13.33
N ARG A 3 18.47 25.64 -13.11
CA ARG A 3 18.87 26.10 -11.77
C ARG A 3 17.71 26.73 -10.97
N SER A 4 16.69 27.21 -11.65
CA SER A 4 15.50 27.79 -11.01
C SER A 4 14.44 26.75 -10.63
N LEU A 5 14.46 25.56 -11.23
CA LEU A 5 13.43 24.55 -10.99
C LEU A 5 13.57 23.86 -9.62
N VAL A 6 14.80 23.57 -9.18
CA VAL A 6 15.05 22.99 -7.84
C VAL A 6 14.84 24.01 -6.73
N GLY A 7 15.08 25.30 -7.01
CA GLY A 7 14.70 26.39 -6.11
C GLY A 7 13.19 26.64 -6.02
N SER A 8 12.42 26.19 -7.02
CA SER A 8 10.97 26.42 -7.07
C SER A 8 10.21 25.63 -6.02
N GLU A 9 10.65 24.42 -5.66
CA GLU A 9 10.02 23.65 -4.58
C GLU A 9 10.15 24.34 -3.23
N MET A 10 11.37 24.77 -2.86
CA MET A 10 11.58 25.58 -1.65
C MET A 10 10.75 26.86 -1.68
N CYS A 11 10.69 27.55 -2.84
CA CYS A 11 9.90 28.78 -2.96
C CYS A 11 8.40 28.53 -2.84
N ILE A 12 7.87 27.41 -3.32
CA ILE A 12 6.46 27.06 -3.17
C ILE A 12 6.16 26.70 -1.71
N ARG A 13 7.00 25.91 -1.06
CA ARG A 13 6.87 25.58 0.38
C ARG A 13 6.94 26.80 1.27
N ASP A 14 7.94 27.64 1.07
CA ASP A 14 8.19 28.82 1.93
C ASP A 14 7.09 29.89 1.82
N ARG A 15 6.45 29.98 0.66
CA ARG A 15 5.39 30.96 0.42
C ARG A 15 3.99 30.47 0.79
N ALA A 16 3.81 29.17 0.97
CA ALA A 16 2.54 28.57 1.32
C ALA A 16 2.60 27.99 2.73
N ILE A 17 2.63 28.84 3.75
CA ILE A 17 2.59 28.44 5.18
C ILE A 17 1.45 27.44 5.46
N GLN A 18 0.39 27.49 4.65
CA GLN A 18 -0.78 26.61 4.71
C GLN A 18 -0.58 25.27 3.99
N SER A 19 0.55 25.03 3.32
CA SER A 19 0.82 23.84 2.50
C SER A 19 1.61 22.76 3.23
N LYS A 20 1.63 22.77 4.56
CA LYS A 20 2.41 21.81 5.37
C LYS A 20 1.85 20.38 5.37
N GLY A 21 0.68 20.14 4.81
CA GLY A 21 0.06 18.84 4.80
C GLY A 21 -1.13 18.74 3.84
N GLY A 22 -1.80 17.59 3.86
CA GLY A 22 -3.02 17.34 3.12
C GLY A 22 -2.88 17.45 1.60
N ILE A 23 -3.94 17.86 0.92
CA ILE A 23 -4.00 17.95 -0.55
C ILE A 23 -2.97 18.93 -1.12
N ALA A 24 -2.67 20.01 -0.41
CA ALA A 24 -1.70 21.02 -0.86
C ALA A 24 -0.29 20.41 -0.96
N LEU A 25 0.14 19.64 0.03
CA LEU A 25 1.43 18.97 -0.02
C LEU A 25 1.47 17.89 -1.12
N LYS A 26 0.38 17.14 -1.32
CA LYS A 26 0.28 16.16 -2.42
C LYS A 26 0.42 16.84 -3.80
N ALA A 27 -0.16 18.01 -3.99
CA ALA A 27 0.01 18.77 -5.24
C ALA A 27 1.47 19.26 -5.43
N ILE A 28 2.12 19.71 -4.37
CA ILE A 28 3.54 20.08 -4.39
C ILE A 28 4.41 18.86 -4.73
N ALA A 29 4.12 17.71 -4.11
CA ALA A 29 4.81 16.45 -4.39
C ALA A 29 4.72 16.06 -5.87
N GLY A 30 3.53 16.15 -6.48
CA GLY A 30 3.35 15.87 -7.90
C GLY A 30 4.22 16.76 -8.81
N ILE A 31 4.31 18.06 -8.49
CA ILE A 31 5.19 18.99 -9.21
C ILE A 31 6.66 18.64 -8.99
N GLU A 32 7.06 18.35 -7.76
CA GLU A 32 8.43 17.92 -7.42
C GLU A 32 8.85 16.71 -8.22
N LEU A 33 8.01 15.67 -8.23
CA LEU A 33 8.30 14.43 -8.94
C LEU A 33 8.46 14.65 -10.45
N ALA A 34 7.63 15.53 -11.06
CA ALA A 34 7.79 15.90 -12.46
C ALA A 34 9.10 16.65 -12.73
N LEU A 35 9.53 17.52 -11.82
CA LEU A 35 10.79 18.26 -11.95
C LEU A 35 12.01 17.36 -11.82
N TRP A 36 11.96 16.31 -10.98
CA TRP A 36 13.03 15.32 -10.89
C TRP A 36 13.14 14.48 -12.16
N ASP A 37 12.02 14.09 -12.77
CA ASP A 37 12.01 13.38 -14.06
C ASP A 37 12.67 14.21 -15.15
N ILE A 38 12.27 15.49 -15.29
CA ILE A 38 12.86 16.42 -16.25
C ILE A 38 14.36 16.56 -16.03
N LYS A 39 14.79 16.70 -14.77
CA LYS A 39 16.20 16.85 -14.42
C LYS A 39 17.01 15.60 -14.75
N GLY A 40 16.51 14.43 -14.39
CA GLY A 40 17.14 13.14 -14.71
C GLY A 40 17.26 12.94 -16.23
N LYS A 41 16.19 13.19 -16.97
CA LYS A 41 16.17 13.10 -18.45
C LYS A 41 17.12 14.10 -19.10
N HIS A 42 17.18 15.34 -18.59
CA HIS A 42 18.11 16.35 -19.10
C HIS A 42 19.58 15.94 -18.97
N HIS A 43 19.92 15.33 -17.84
CA HIS A 43 21.29 14.87 -17.59
C HIS A 43 21.58 13.46 -18.13
N GLY A 44 20.59 12.77 -18.67
CA GLY A 44 20.71 11.41 -19.18
C GLY A 44 20.94 10.35 -18.09
N VAL A 45 20.50 10.61 -16.85
CA VAL A 45 20.71 9.71 -15.69
C VAL A 45 19.40 9.40 -14.98
N PRO A 46 19.28 8.24 -14.31
CA PRO A 46 18.16 7.95 -13.41
C PRO A 46 18.10 8.95 -12.24
N VAL A 47 16.91 9.14 -11.67
CA VAL A 47 16.75 10.09 -10.54
C VAL A 47 17.60 9.69 -9.34
N TYR A 48 17.72 8.40 -9.01
CA TYR A 48 18.56 7.98 -7.88
C TYR A 48 20.04 8.38 -8.03
N ASP A 49 20.57 8.53 -9.24
CA ASP A 49 21.95 8.99 -9.46
C ASP A 49 22.14 10.46 -9.08
N LEU A 50 21.10 11.28 -9.19
CA LEU A 50 21.13 12.67 -8.71
C LEU A 50 21.26 12.77 -7.19
N PHE A 51 21.05 11.66 -6.46
CA PHE A 51 21.09 11.55 -5.01
C PHE A 51 22.18 10.61 -4.48
N GLY A 52 23.20 10.30 -5.28
CA GLY A 52 24.37 9.52 -4.87
C GLY A 52 24.38 8.07 -5.35
N GLY A 53 23.47 7.71 -6.23
CA GLY A 53 23.45 6.40 -6.88
C GLY A 53 22.64 5.33 -6.17
N LYS A 54 22.70 4.11 -6.69
CA LYS A 54 21.93 2.97 -6.20
C LYS A 54 22.74 2.10 -5.25
N VAL A 55 22.11 1.63 -4.17
CA VAL A 55 22.66 0.66 -3.21
C VAL A 55 22.21 -0.77 -3.50
N ARG A 56 21.29 -0.97 -4.44
CA ARG A 56 20.80 -2.28 -4.89
C ARG A 56 20.38 -2.25 -6.36
N ASN A 57 20.44 -3.42 -7.01
CA ASN A 57 20.01 -3.59 -8.41
C ASN A 57 18.60 -4.16 -8.55
N LYS A 58 18.05 -4.70 -7.46
CA LYS A 58 16.75 -5.37 -7.43
C LYS A 58 16.01 -5.03 -6.15
N GLN A 59 14.68 -4.98 -6.22
CA GLN A 59 13.82 -4.74 -5.06
C GLN A 59 12.85 -5.91 -4.85
N LYS A 60 12.81 -6.43 -3.63
CA LYS A 60 11.79 -7.40 -3.19
C LYS A 60 10.45 -6.69 -3.08
N ILE A 61 9.40 -7.35 -3.57
CA ILE A 61 8.04 -6.82 -3.58
C ILE A 61 7.06 -7.81 -2.97
N TYR A 62 5.91 -7.31 -2.54
CA TYR A 62 4.77 -8.14 -2.17
C TYR A 62 3.56 -7.86 -3.06
N TRP A 63 2.70 -8.87 -3.21
CA TRP A 63 1.42 -8.74 -3.92
C TRP A 63 0.43 -7.99 -3.03
N SER A 64 0.15 -6.74 -3.33
CA SER A 64 -0.79 -5.91 -2.59
C SER A 64 -2.23 -6.22 -2.95
N HIS A 65 -3.17 -5.86 -2.06
CA HIS A 65 -4.62 -6.05 -2.23
C HIS A 65 -4.98 -7.46 -2.73
N CYS A 66 -4.16 -8.45 -2.36
CA CYS A 66 -4.32 -9.84 -2.79
C CYS A 66 -5.69 -10.38 -2.31
N GLY A 67 -6.55 -10.68 -3.27
CA GLY A 67 -7.94 -11.02 -3.04
C GLY A 67 -8.88 -9.82 -2.90
N THR A 68 -8.46 -8.71 -2.32
CA THR A 68 -9.26 -7.49 -2.14
C THR A 68 -9.71 -6.92 -3.48
N SER A 69 -8.79 -6.73 -4.42
CA SER A 69 -9.11 -6.23 -5.76
C SER A 69 -10.04 -7.19 -6.51
N ARG A 70 -9.83 -8.51 -6.39
CA ARG A 70 -10.71 -9.52 -6.97
C ARG A 70 -12.10 -9.52 -6.36
N ALA A 71 -12.21 -9.44 -5.04
CA ALA A 71 -13.50 -9.40 -4.36
C ALA A 71 -14.35 -8.18 -4.75
N ARG A 72 -13.71 -7.08 -5.13
CA ARG A 72 -14.38 -5.81 -5.47
C ARG A 72 -14.63 -5.60 -6.96
N SER A 73 -13.77 -6.16 -7.81
CA SER A 73 -13.69 -5.78 -9.23
C SER A 73 -13.36 -6.97 -10.14
N TYR A 74 -13.78 -8.19 -9.78
CA TYR A 74 -13.44 -9.41 -10.53
C TYR A 74 -13.83 -9.33 -12.01
N GLU A 75 -14.98 -8.70 -12.34
CA GLU A 75 -15.43 -8.53 -13.72
C GLU A 75 -14.48 -7.65 -14.54
N GLN A 76 -14.06 -6.52 -13.95
CA GLN A 76 -13.15 -5.55 -14.60
C GLN A 76 -11.73 -6.13 -14.76
N LEU A 77 -11.33 -6.99 -13.84
CA LEU A 77 -10.04 -7.68 -13.83
C LEU A 77 -10.04 -8.92 -14.74
N GLY A 78 -11.24 -9.39 -15.14
CA GLY A 78 -11.36 -10.62 -15.93
C GLY A 78 -10.92 -11.88 -15.18
N VAL A 79 -11.15 -11.93 -13.87
CA VAL A 79 -10.80 -13.05 -12.98
C VAL A 79 -12.05 -13.62 -12.32
N ASP A 80 -11.93 -14.85 -11.78
CA ASP A 80 -13.03 -15.46 -11.05
C ASP A 80 -13.28 -14.77 -9.69
N PRO A 81 -14.55 -14.67 -9.26
CA PRO A 81 -14.90 -14.15 -7.95
C PRO A 81 -14.42 -15.04 -6.81
N LEU A 82 -14.23 -14.47 -5.63
CA LEU A 82 -13.80 -15.20 -4.42
C LEU A 82 -15.03 -15.51 -3.55
N ASN A 83 -15.71 -16.60 -3.82
CA ASN A 83 -16.99 -16.97 -3.19
C ASN A 83 -16.86 -17.93 -2.02
N SER A 84 -15.74 -18.63 -1.91
CA SER A 84 -15.56 -19.69 -0.92
C SER A 84 -14.16 -19.71 -0.32
N ARG A 85 -14.02 -20.42 0.82
CA ARG A 85 -12.70 -20.69 1.42
C ARG A 85 -11.75 -21.38 0.44
N LYS A 86 -12.27 -22.25 -0.43
CA LYS A 86 -11.48 -22.94 -1.45
C LYS A 86 -10.86 -21.95 -2.45
N ASP A 87 -11.56 -20.87 -2.80
CA ASP A 87 -11.05 -19.86 -3.73
C ASP A 87 -9.89 -19.08 -3.08
N ILE A 88 -9.95 -18.82 -1.79
CA ILE A 88 -8.85 -18.21 -1.03
C ILE A 88 -7.64 -19.15 -0.96
N ILE A 89 -7.84 -20.45 -0.75
CA ILE A 89 -6.77 -21.46 -0.81
C ILE A 89 -6.12 -21.47 -2.21
N ASN A 90 -6.93 -21.43 -3.27
CA ASN A 90 -6.43 -21.38 -4.64
C ASN A 90 -5.64 -20.09 -4.92
N LEU A 91 -6.08 -18.96 -4.38
CA LEU A 91 -5.36 -17.69 -4.46
C LEU A 91 -3.99 -17.80 -3.77
N GLY A 92 -3.92 -18.38 -2.56
CA GLY A 92 -2.65 -18.63 -1.87
C GLY A 92 -1.68 -19.48 -2.69
N LYS A 93 -2.19 -20.54 -3.38
CA LYS A 93 -1.40 -21.36 -4.32
C LYS A 93 -0.91 -20.55 -5.52
N GLU A 94 -1.77 -19.70 -6.07
CA GLU A 94 -1.40 -18.83 -7.20
C GLU A 94 -0.26 -17.90 -6.84
N VAL A 95 -0.34 -17.22 -5.67
CA VAL A 95 0.71 -16.33 -5.17
C VAL A 95 2.05 -17.07 -5.06
N MET A 96 2.04 -18.25 -4.43
CA MET A 96 3.23 -19.08 -4.30
C MET A 96 3.78 -19.54 -5.66
N ASN A 97 2.92 -20.01 -6.55
CA ASN A 97 3.33 -20.53 -7.87
C ASN A 97 3.90 -19.43 -8.79
N LYS A 98 3.43 -18.19 -8.63
CA LYS A 98 4.01 -17.01 -9.30
C LYS A 98 5.32 -16.55 -8.65
N GLY A 99 5.78 -17.22 -7.59
CA GLY A 99 7.06 -16.98 -6.94
C GLY A 99 7.06 -15.82 -5.95
N TYR A 100 5.89 -15.28 -5.58
CA TYR A 100 5.84 -14.28 -4.51
C TYR A 100 6.07 -14.94 -3.15
N THR A 101 6.84 -14.27 -2.31
CA THR A 101 7.14 -14.72 -0.95
C THR A 101 6.36 -13.94 0.11
N SER A 102 5.61 -12.95 -0.33
CA SER A 102 4.81 -12.08 0.55
C SER A 102 3.58 -11.54 -0.19
N LEU A 103 2.48 -11.40 0.52
CA LEU A 103 1.25 -10.74 0.07
C LEU A 103 0.68 -9.83 1.15
N LYS A 104 -0.18 -8.88 0.77
CA LYS A 104 -1.02 -8.08 1.67
C LYS A 104 -2.48 -8.20 1.24
N THR A 105 -3.38 -8.37 2.20
CA THR A 105 -4.82 -8.50 1.99
C THR A 105 -5.56 -7.66 3.03
N ASN A 106 -6.84 -7.36 2.77
CA ASN A 106 -7.75 -6.80 3.76
C ASN A 106 -8.65 -7.91 4.33
N ILE A 107 -9.53 -7.57 5.26
CA ILE A 107 -10.55 -8.49 5.75
C ILE A 107 -11.60 -8.67 4.65
N ILE A 108 -11.82 -9.89 4.22
CA ILE A 108 -12.81 -10.27 3.21
C ILE A 108 -13.84 -11.18 3.87
N VAL A 109 -15.08 -10.70 3.93
CA VAL A 109 -16.24 -11.51 4.30
C VAL A 109 -16.81 -12.11 3.02
N ARG A 110 -16.70 -13.41 2.85
CA ARG A 110 -17.12 -14.13 1.66
C ARG A 110 -18.61 -14.52 1.72
N PRO A 111 -19.23 -14.89 0.60
CA PRO A 111 -20.62 -15.38 0.56
C PRO A 111 -20.88 -16.60 1.45
N ASP A 112 -19.89 -17.49 1.59
CA ASP A 112 -19.98 -18.68 2.45
C ASP A 112 -19.73 -18.41 3.94
N SER A 113 -19.48 -17.15 4.32
CA SER A 113 -19.27 -16.74 5.71
C SER A 113 -20.60 -16.55 6.46
N PRO A 114 -20.66 -16.90 7.75
CA PRO A 114 -21.83 -16.61 8.57
C PRO A 114 -22.12 -15.12 8.75
N LEU A 115 -21.13 -14.26 8.48
CA LEU A 115 -21.28 -12.79 8.51
C LEU A 115 -21.69 -12.19 7.14
N SER A 116 -21.88 -13.02 6.10
CA SER A 116 -22.36 -12.51 4.81
C SER A 116 -23.77 -11.93 4.96
N ASN A 117 -23.90 -10.62 4.72
CA ASN A 117 -25.19 -9.92 4.78
C ASN A 117 -25.25 -8.84 3.70
N PRO A 118 -26.21 -8.90 2.73
CA PRO A 118 -27.17 -10.00 2.57
C PRO A 118 -26.46 -11.34 2.29
N PRO A 119 -27.13 -12.49 2.54
CA PRO A 119 -26.60 -13.79 2.17
C PRO A 119 -26.10 -13.81 0.72
N ASP A 120 -25.05 -14.58 0.47
CA ASP A 120 -24.40 -14.70 -0.85
C ASP A 120 -23.71 -13.42 -1.36
N SER A 121 -23.41 -12.48 -0.47
CA SER A 121 -22.65 -11.27 -0.81
C SER A 121 -21.20 -11.34 -0.34
N THR A 122 -20.29 -10.68 -1.08
CA THR A 122 -18.90 -10.45 -0.66
C THR A 122 -18.77 -9.04 -0.11
N TYR A 123 -18.13 -8.91 1.03
CA TYR A 123 -17.85 -7.64 1.67
C TYR A 123 -16.36 -7.52 2.00
N VAL A 124 -15.77 -6.35 1.79
CA VAL A 124 -14.38 -6.06 2.11
C VAL A 124 -14.31 -4.88 3.08
N PHE A 125 -13.63 -5.08 4.20
CA PHE A 125 -13.25 -3.98 5.09
C PHE A 125 -12.11 -3.19 4.43
N PHE A 126 -12.47 -2.09 3.80
CA PHE A 126 -11.53 -1.24 3.08
C PHE A 126 -11.85 0.23 3.34
N GLY A 127 -10.83 1.01 3.66
CA GLY A 127 -10.95 2.42 3.98
C GLY A 127 -11.45 2.69 5.41
N GLY A 128 -10.98 3.74 6.02
CA GLY A 128 -11.35 4.18 7.36
C GLY A 128 -12.45 5.25 7.34
N PHE A 129 -12.94 5.61 8.50
CA PHE A 129 -13.94 6.66 8.71
C PHE A 129 -15.38 6.30 8.34
N GLY A 130 -15.96 5.29 9.00
CA GLY A 130 -17.40 5.10 9.12
C GLY A 130 -18.19 5.28 7.82
N GLY A 131 -17.80 4.62 6.75
CA GLY A 131 -18.39 4.81 5.44
C GLY A 131 -17.36 4.90 4.32
N GLY A 132 -16.18 4.31 4.50
CA GLY A 132 -15.13 4.25 3.48
C GLY A 132 -15.64 3.69 2.15
N PHE A 133 -15.05 4.11 1.09
CA PHE A 133 -15.39 3.81 -0.30
C PHE A 133 -15.89 2.37 -0.51
N GLY A 134 -17.16 2.20 -0.83
CA GLY A 134 -17.76 0.91 -1.16
C GLY A 134 -18.43 0.16 0.00
N THR A 135 -18.62 0.78 1.16
CA THR A 135 -19.50 0.22 2.19
C THR A 135 -20.94 0.41 1.74
N THR A 136 -21.67 -0.69 1.58
CA THR A 136 -23.14 -0.66 1.62
C THR A 136 -23.56 -0.22 3.03
N ASP A 137 -24.80 0.24 3.21
CA ASP A 137 -25.39 0.58 4.52
C ASP A 137 -25.15 -0.53 5.58
N GLN A 138 -24.92 -1.75 5.13
CA GLN A 138 -24.60 -2.93 5.93
C GLN A 138 -23.17 -2.93 6.51
N GLY A 139 -22.21 -2.30 5.83
CA GLY A 139 -20.85 -2.11 6.39
C GLY A 139 -20.84 -1.23 7.64
N LEU A 140 -21.83 -0.36 7.79
CA LEU A 140 -22.00 0.47 9.00
C LEU A 140 -22.44 -0.35 10.22
N GLU A 141 -23.20 -1.41 10.04
CA GLU A 141 -23.59 -2.29 11.17
C GLU A 141 -22.35 -3.01 11.76
N TYR A 142 -21.42 -3.44 10.91
CA TYR A 142 -20.18 -4.04 11.39
C TYR A 142 -19.15 -3.03 11.88
N THR A 143 -19.20 -1.78 11.41
CA THR A 143 -18.21 -0.74 11.75
C THR A 143 -18.67 0.20 12.85
N SER A 144 -19.96 0.38 13.13
CA SER A 144 -20.42 1.27 14.21
C SER A 144 -20.06 0.74 15.59
N ASP A 145 -20.16 -0.57 15.81
CA ASP A 145 -19.62 -1.23 17.00
C ASP A 145 -18.20 -1.77 16.77
N GLY A 146 -17.84 -2.13 15.54
CA GLY A 146 -16.58 -2.76 15.15
C GLY A 146 -15.35 -1.87 15.30
N GLN A 147 -15.49 -0.56 15.27
CA GLN A 147 -14.35 0.34 15.52
C GLN A 147 -13.88 0.32 16.99
N THR A 148 -14.72 -0.07 17.92
CA THR A 148 -14.39 -0.13 19.34
C THR A 148 -14.37 -1.56 19.87
N PHE A 149 -15.28 -2.39 19.39
CA PHE A 149 -15.39 -3.79 19.77
C PHE A 149 -15.30 -4.67 18.53
N ILE A 150 -14.52 -5.74 18.62
CA ILE A 150 -14.55 -6.83 17.65
C ILE A 150 -15.25 -8.02 18.30
N ASN A 151 -16.27 -8.57 17.62
CA ASN A 151 -16.95 -9.77 18.06
C ASN A 151 -16.17 -11.03 17.66
N TYR A 152 -16.55 -12.17 18.25
CA TYR A 152 -15.86 -13.44 17.97
C TYR A 152 -16.06 -13.89 16.52
N GLU A 153 -17.25 -13.66 15.97
CA GLU A 153 -17.56 -14.05 14.58
C GLU A 153 -16.65 -13.37 13.58
N LEU A 154 -16.33 -12.08 13.78
CA LEU A 154 -15.41 -11.36 12.88
C LEU A 154 -13.97 -11.82 13.11
N LEU A 155 -13.56 -12.16 14.32
CA LEU A 155 -12.25 -12.77 14.59
C LEU A 155 -12.12 -14.10 13.87
N ASP A 156 -13.16 -14.95 13.91
CA ASP A 156 -13.18 -16.24 13.21
C ASP A 156 -13.09 -16.05 11.70
N VAL A 157 -13.76 -15.05 11.12
CA VAL A 157 -13.66 -14.71 9.69
C VAL A 157 -12.25 -14.26 9.32
N ILE A 158 -11.63 -13.41 10.13
CA ILE A 158 -10.24 -12.97 9.89
C ILE A 158 -9.29 -14.17 9.95
N GLU A 159 -9.43 -15.00 10.96
CA GLU A 159 -8.60 -16.18 11.13
C GLU A 159 -8.77 -17.17 9.98
N ASP A 160 -10.02 -17.46 9.58
CA ASP A 160 -10.31 -18.35 8.47
C ASP A 160 -9.71 -17.84 7.15
N HIS A 161 -9.80 -16.54 6.87
CA HIS A 161 -9.21 -15.92 5.69
C HIS A 161 -7.69 -16.06 5.66
N ILE A 162 -7.00 -15.72 6.75
CA ILE A 162 -5.54 -15.84 6.84
C ILE A 162 -5.10 -17.31 6.80
N SER A 163 -5.81 -18.20 7.50
CA SER A 163 -5.50 -19.64 7.48
C SER A 163 -5.65 -20.25 6.09
N ALA A 164 -6.66 -19.83 5.31
CA ALA A 164 -6.88 -20.31 3.95
C ALA A 164 -5.75 -19.88 3.00
N LEU A 165 -5.27 -18.62 3.10
CA LEU A 165 -4.11 -18.14 2.35
C LEU A 165 -2.84 -18.91 2.73
N GLN A 166 -2.62 -19.17 4.02
CA GLN A 166 -1.47 -19.96 4.48
C GLN A 166 -1.53 -21.43 4.02
N GLU A 167 -2.70 -22.05 4.10
CA GLU A 167 -2.91 -23.40 3.59
C GLU A 167 -2.57 -23.48 2.10
N GLY A 168 -3.10 -22.55 1.31
CA GLY A 168 -2.85 -22.47 -0.13
C GLY A 168 -1.38 -22.27 -0.48
N SER A 169 -0.68 -21.45 0.26
CA SER A 169 0.75 -21.16 0.08
C SER A 169 1.68 -22.12 0.82
N GLU A 170 1.16 -23.20 1.43
CA GLU A 170 1.94 -24.17 2.21
C GLU A 170 2.80 -23.50 3.29
N GLY A 171 2.35 -22.38 3.85
CA GLY A 171 3.10 -21.59 4.83
C GLY A 171 4.35 -20.87 4.29
N LYS A 172 4.60 -20.92 2.98
CA LYS A 172 5.82 -20.37 2.34
C LYS A 172 5.72 -18.87 2.03
N VAL A 173 4.51 -18.29 2.09
CA VAL A 173 4.24 -16.87 1.82
C VAL A 173 3.91 -16.18 3.14
N THR A 174 4.58 -15.07 3.44
CA THR A 174 4.24 -14.22 4.59
C THR A 174 3.05 -13.33 4.25
N ILE A 175 2.16 -13.09 5.20
CA ILE A 175 0.91 -12.39 4.97
C ILE A 175 0.89 -11.07 5.75
N GLY A 176 0.65 -9.96 5.05
CA GLY A 176 0.24 -8.69 5.65
C GLY A 176 -1.28 -8.61 5.71
N LEU A 177 -1.82 -8.23 6.85
CA LEU A 177 -3.23 -7.89 7.00
C LEU A 177 -3.37 -6.38 7.17
N ASP A 178 -4.07 -5.75 6.25
CA ASP A 178 -4.30 -4.31 6.27
C ASP A 178 -5.70 -4.02 6.85
N LEU A 179 -5.70 -3.35 7.98
CA LEU A 179 -6.90 -2.95 8.72
C LEU A 179 -7.34 -1.52 8.39
N ASN A 180 -6.52 -0.75 7.67
CA ASN A 180 -6.73 0.67 7.41
C ASN A 180 -6.99 1.44 8.73
N PHE A 181 -8.02 2.31 8.77
CA PHE A 181 -8.47 3.03 9.98
C PHE A 181 -9.64 2.35 10.71
N ASN A 182 -9.94 1.09 10.43
CA ASN A 182 -11.23 0.49 10.84
C ASN A 182 -11.35 0.17 12.32
N PHE A 183 -10.24 0.00 13.05
CA PHE A 183 -10.29 -0.53 14.41
C PHE A 183 -9.58 0.37 15.43
N LYS A 184 -10.04 0.30 16.70
CA LYS A 184 -9.38 0.95 17.83
C LYS A 184 -8.35 0.00 18.48
N PRO A 185 -7.41 0.50 19.28
CA PRO A 185 -6.31 -0.31 19.83
C PRO A 185 -6.75 -1.63 20.47
N GLN A 186 -7.83 -1.63 21.24
CA GLN A 186 -8.32 -2.84 21.90
C GLN A 186 -8.75 -3.93 20.89
N ALA A 187 -9.40 -3.56 19.79
CA ALA A 187 -9.79 -4.52 18.77
C ALA A 187 -8.57 -5.04 17.99
N VAL A 188 -7.65 -4.15 17.64
CA VAL A 188 -6.41 -4.54 16.94
C VAL A 188 -5.58 -5.52 17.76
N LYS A 189 -5.47 -5.31 19.09
CA LYS A 189 -4.77 -6.25 19.99
C LYS A 189 -5.39 -7.65 19.97
N LYS A 190 -6.73 -7.75 19.91
CA LYS A 190 -7.40 -9.05 19.77
C LYS A 190 -7.13 -9.71 18.43
N ILE A 191 -7.15 -8.92 17.35
CA ILE A 191 -6.80 -9.41 16.01
C ILE A 191 -5.37 -9.92 16.00
N CYS A 192 -4.40 -9.13 16.46
CA CYS A 192 -3.00 -9.54 16.54
C CYS A 192 -2.84 -10.83 17.33
N LYS A 193 -3.53 -10.97 18.46
CA LYS A 193 -3.46 -12.17 19.30
C LYS A 193 -3.90 -13.44 18.59
N VAL A 194 -4.93 -13.37 17.76
CA VAL A 194 -5.37 -14.50 16.92
C VAL A 194 -4.36 -14.82 15.83
N LEU A 195 -3.67 -13.81 15.32
CA LEU A 195 -2.73 -13.92 14.20
C LEU A 195 -1.31 -14.34 14.59
N GLU A 196 -0.92 -14.30 15.87
CA GLU A 196 0.44 -14.65 16.34
C GLU A 196 0.91 -16.07 15.94
N LYS A 197 -0.02 -16.99 15.72
CA LYS A 197 0.28 -18.36 15.31
C LYS A 197 0.55 -18.53 13.81
N TYR A 198 0.32 -17.48 13.01
CA TYR A 198 0.50 -17.50 11.56
C TYR A 198 1.81 -16.82 11.15
N ASN A 199 2.30 -17.14 9.94
CA ASN A 199 3.49 -16.52 9.37
C ASN A 199 3.19 -15.11 8.84
N MET A 200 2.91 -14.18 9.76
CA MET A 200 2.55 -12.80 9.41
C MET A 200 3.78 -11.99 8.97
N MET A 201 3.63 -11.23 7.90
CA MET A 201 4.57 -10.19 7.50
C MET A 201 4.44 -8.99 8.43
N TRP A 202 3.19 -8.57 8.69
CA TRP A 202 2.75 -7.53 9.61
C TRP A 202 1.21 -7.46 9.75
N VAL A 203 0.76 -6.70 10.71
CA VAL A 203 -0.57 -6.09 10.71
C VAL A 203 -0.37 -4.59 10.43
N GLU A 204 -1.06 -4.09 9.42
CA GLU A 204 -1.07 -2.69 9.03
C GLU A 204 -2.28 -2.00 9.61
N ILE A 205 -2.07 -0.91 10.32
CA ILE A 205 -3.12 -0.11 10.92
C ILE A 205 -2.76 1.36 10.91
N ASP A 206 -3.59 2.16 10.28
CA ASP A 206 -3.42 3.60 10.28
C ASP A 206 -4.09 4.25 11.49
N MET A 207 -3.31 5.06 12.18
CA MET A 207 -3.76 5.74 13.39
C MET A 207 -3.02 7.07 13.55
N TYR A 208 -3.76 8.15 13.76
CA TYR A 208 -3.17 9.48 13.96
C TYR A 208 -2.74 9.74 15.42
N GLU A 209 -2.71 8.70 16.25
CA GLU A 209 -2.37 8.79 17.66
C GLU A 209 -1.22 7.82 17.98
N PRO A 210 0.01 8.33 18.18
CA PRO A 210 1.20 7.47 18.31
C PRO A 210 1.24 6.66 19.62
N ASP A 211 0.59 7.10 20.69
CA ASP A 211 0.54 6.34 21.96
C ASP A 211 -0.34 5.10 21.82
N GLY A 212 -1.50 5.22 21.17
CA GLY A 212 -2.36 4.08 20.89
C GLY A 212 -1.72 3.06 19.94
N LEU A 213 -0.97 3.54 18.93
CA LEU A 213 -0.22 2.66 18.06
C LEU A 213 0.91 1.95 18.82
N ARG A 214 1.61 2.66 19.71
CA ARG A 214 2.62 2.08 20.59
C ARG A 214 2.02 1.01 21.52
N GLU A 215 0.84 1.25 22.07
CA GLU A 215 0.13 0.26 22.90
C GLU A 215 -0.17 -1.04 22.14
N ILE A 216 -0.49 -0.93 20.85
CA ILE A 216 -0.68 -2.09 19.97
C ILE A 216 0.65 -2.81 19.79
N THR A 217 1.69 -2.10 19.36
CA THR A 217 3.02 -2.66 19.10
C THR A 217 3.59 -3.40 20.32
N ASP A 218 3.41 -2.86 21.52
CA ASP A 218 3.86 -3.49 22.76
C ASP A 218 3.06 -4.74 23.16
N SER A 219 1.89 -4.96 22.56
CA SER A 219 0.97 -6.04 22.97
C SER A 219 1.12 -7.34 22.16
N THR A 220 1.95 -7.36 21.12
CA THR A 220 2.04 -8.50 20.19
C THR A 220 3.44 -8.70 19.65
N ASP A 221 3.76 -9.96 19.26
CA ASP A 221 4.96 -10.32 18.50
C ASP A 221 4.75 -10.20 16.98
N VAL A 222 3.53 -9.96 16.50
CA VAL A 222 3.27 -9.67 15.09
C VAL A 222 3.81 -8.28 14.76
N PRO A 223 4.67 -8.12 13.74
CA PRO A 223 5.17 -6.80 13.38
C PRO A 223 4.03 -5.84 13.03
N ILE A 224 4.12 -4.60 13.49
CA ILE A 224 3.14 -3.54 13.20
C ILE A 224 3.72 -2.58 12.18
N THR A 225 2.93 -2.28 11.15
CA THR A 225 3.25 -1.23 10.17
C THR A 225 2.16 -0.18 10.10
N SER A 226 2.55 1.05 9.80
CA SER A 226 1.66 2.20 9.71
C SER A 226 2.34 3.34 8.97
N GLY A 227 1.60 4.39 8.67
CA GLY A 227 2.17 5.68 8.32
C GLY A 227 1.98 6.12 6.88
N GLU A 228 1.27 5.40 6.02
CA GLU A 228 1.02 5.82 4.63
C GLU A 228 0.44 7.24 4.53
N ASN A 229 -0.36 7.64 5.51
CA ASN A 229 -1.02 8.95 5.59
C ASN A 229 -0.20 10.04 6.30
N LEU A 230 0.96 9.71 6.85
CA LEU A 230 1.86 10.67 7.47
C LEU A 230 2.71 11.36 6.41
N LEU A 231 2.95 12.66 6.56
CA LEU A 231 3.60 13.48 5.56
C LEU A 231 4.81 14.22 6.11
N GLY A 232 6.01 13.83 5.67
CA GLY A 232 7.27 14.46 6.05
C GLY A 232 7.71 14.15 7.48
N ILE A 233 8.92 14.59 7.82
CA ILE A 233 9.59 14.31 9.10
C ILE A 233 8.73 14.68 10.32
N THR A 234 8.02 15.80 10.23
CA THR A 234 7.24 16.32 11.37
C THR A 234 6.16 15.37 11.82
N ASP A 235 5.48 14.70 10.86
CA ASP A 235 4.40 13.78 11.18
C ASP A 235 4.94 12.42 11.64
N TYR A 236 6.01 11.89 11.01
CA TYR A 236 6.59 10.61 11.37
C TYR A 236 7.36 10.62 12.68
N ARG A 237 8.02 11.74 13.02
CA ARG A 237 8.91 11.82 14.18
C ARG A 237 8.26 11.38 15.50
N PRO A 238 7.04 11.82 15.88
CA PRO A 238 6.41 11.38 17.12
C PRO A 238 6.23 9.86 17.21
N TYR A 239 6.00 9.18 16.08
CA TYR A 239 5.86 7.73 16.02
C TYR A 239 7.20 7.03 16.18
N PHE A 240 8.26 7.53 15.55
CA PHE A 240 9.60 6.96 15.68
C PHE A 240 10.20 7.18 17.06
N ASP A 241 10.06 8.36 17.63
CA ASP A 241 10.51 8.68 19.00
C ASP A 241 9.87 7.74 20.03
N LYS A 242 8.62 7.31 19.79
CA LYS A 242 7.88 6.36 20.64
C LYS A 242 8.09 4.88 20.22
N ARG A 243 8.74 4.61 19.10
CA ARG A 243 8.81 3.27 18.50
C ARG A 243 7.43 2.64 18.31
N ALA A 244 6.50 3.42 17.80
CA ALA A 244 5.10 3.03 17.69
C ALA A 244 4.82 2.08 16.50
N MET A 245 5.81 1.83 15.65
CA MET A 245 5.72 0.89 14.52
C MET A 245 7.07 0.22 14.27
N ASP A 246 7.04 -1.01 13.74
CA ASP A 246 8.24 -1.78 13.38
C ASP A 246 8.70 -1.49 11.95
N VAL A 247 7.75 -1.12 11.07
CA VAL A 247 8.02 -0.75 9.68
C VAL A 247 7.20 0.50 9.34
N ALA A 248 7.83 1.47 8.72
CA ALA A 248 7.15 2.69 8.29
C ALA A 248 6.70 2.57 6.84
N MET A 249 5.40 2.69 6.59
CA MET A 249 4.85 2.86 5.24
C MET A 249 5.10 4.30 4.80
N ILE A 250 5.70 4.48 3.62
CA ILE A 250 6.01 5.80 3.07
C ILE A 250 5.37 5.93 1.70
N ASP A 251 4.48 6.89 1.54
CA ASP A 251 3.87 7.19 0.23
C ASP A 251 4.66 8.27 -0.51
N ILE A 252 5.41 7.88 -1.52
CA ILE A 252 6.27 8.81 -2.28
C ILE A 252 5.45 9.77 -3.14
N PRO A 253 4.42 9.34 -3.88
CA PRO A 253 3.52 10.22 -4.62
C PRO A 253 2.88 11.32 -3.74
N TRP A 254 2.58 11.03 -2.48
CA TRP A 254 1.87 11.96 -1.61
C TRP A 254 2.77 13.00 -0.95
N GLN A 255 4.03 12.67 -0.68
CA GLN A 255 4.92 13.57 0.04
C GLN A 255 6.16 14.03 -0.75
N GLY A 256 6.38 13.47 -1.94
CA GLY A 256 7.53 13.77 -2.79
C GLY A 256 8.76 12.94 -2.46
N PHE A 257 9.74 12.97 -3.36
CA PHE A 257 10.95 12.15 -3.26
C PHE A 257 11.88 12.62 -2.14
N ILE A 258 12.06 13.95 -1.99
CA ILE A 258 12.94 14.51 -0.95
C ILE A 258 12.41 14.18 0.44
N ASN A 259 11.14 14.47 0.74
CA ASN A 259 10.55 14.15 2.04
C ASN A 259 10.63 12.65 2.34
N SER A 260 10.33 11.80 1.36
CA SER A 260 10.40 10.35 1.53
C SER A 260 11.81 9.88 1.88
N LYS A 261 12.82 10.46 1.26
CA LYS A 261 14.24 10.19 1.56
C LYS A 261 14.64 10.66 2.96
N GLU A 262 14.17 11.83 3.38
CA GLU A 262 14.41 12.37 4.72
C GLU A 262 13.73 11.51 5.79
N VAL A 263 12.48 11.09 5.56
CA VAL A 263 11.75 10.17 6.46
C VAL A 263 12.46 8.82 6.54
N ALA A 264 12.94 8.27 5.41
CA ALA A 264 13.73 7.03 5.41
C ALA A 264 15.02 7.15 6.24
N ALA A 265 15.72 8.28 6.16
CA ALA A 265 16.92 8.54 6.97
C ALA A 265 16.58 8.67 8.48
N LEU A 266 15.48 9.35 8.80
CA LEU A 266 14.98 9.45 10.17
C LEU A 266 14.60 8.06 10.72
N ALA A 267 13.86 7.24 9.96
CA ALA A 267 13.52 5.87 10.33
C ALA A 267 14.78 5.02 10.60
N ALA A 268 15.80 5.12 9.74
CA ALA A 268 17.07 4.42 9.93
C ALA A 268 17.77 4.80 11.24
N SER A 269 17.73 6.07 11.64
CA SER A 269 18.31 6.52 12.92
C SER A 269 17.59 5.93 14.15
N HIS A 270 16.34 5.47 13.99
CA HIS A 270 15.56 4.78 15.02
C HIS A 270 15.56 3.25 14.87
N GLN A 271 16.38 2.71 13.96
CA GLN A 271 16.46 1.27 13.62
C GLN A 271 15.13 0.73 13.03
N ILE A 272 14.39 1.58 12.33
CA ILE A 272 13.13 1.24 11.66
C ILE A 272 13.38 1.09 10.16
N ASN A 273 12.87 0.00 9.57
CA ASN A 273 12.85 -0.17 8.13
C ASN A 273 11.64 0.54 7.52
N ILE A 274 11.75 0.87 6.23
CA ILE A 274 10.63 1.39 5.47
C ILE A 274 10.07 0.34 4.51
N ALA A 275 8.78 0.49 4.18
CA ALA A 275 8.12 -0.20 3.08
C ALA A 275 7.34 0.85 2.28
N PRO A 276 7.71 1.15 1.03
CA PRO A 276 6.95 2.09 0.21
C PRO A 276 5.52 1.62 -0.05
N HIS A 277 4.54 2.46 0.33
CA HIS A 277 3.14 2.33 -0.04
C HIS A 277 3.00 2.65 -1.53
N ASN A 278 2.48 1.72 -2.34
CA ASN A 278 2.46 1.85 -3.79
C ASN A 278 1.44 0.92 -4.46
N TYR A 279 0.16 1.23 -4.35
CA TYR A 279 -0.91 0.49 -5.05
C TYR A 279 -1.47 1.26 -6.26
N TYR A 280 -0.68 2.11 -6.86
CA TYR A 280 -1.04 2.99 -7.97
C TYR A 280 -0.58 2.45 -9.32
N SER A 281 -0.53 3.35 -10.32
CA SER A 281 0.00 3.04 -11.64
C SER A 281 1.49 2.68 -11.63
N HIS A 282 1.97 2.10 -12.72
CA HIS A 282 3.39 1.78 -12.88
C HIS A 282 4.31 3.00 -12.87
N LEU A 283 3.82 4.23 -13.15
CA LEU A 283 4.62 5.43 -12.95
C LEU A 283 4.99 5.60 -11.47
N SER A 284 4.04 5.41 -10.56
CA SER A 284 4.31 5.43 -9.12
C SER A 284 5.28 4.32 -8.72
N THR A 285 5.13 3.13 -9.31
CA THR A 285 6.06 2.01 -9.09
C THR A 285 7.50 2.39 -9.48
N MET A 286 7.70 3.03 -10.63
CA MET A 286 9.02 3.47 -11.07
C MET A 286 9.62 4.56 -10.18
N ILE A 287 8.79 5.49 -9.70
CA ILE A 287 9.19 6.50 -8.71
C ILE A 287 9.63 5.82 -7.41
N SER A 288 8.81 4.90 -6.89
CA SER A 288 9.10 4.16 -5.66
C SER A 288 10.35 3.29 -5.77
N LEU A 289 10.59 2.67 -6.93
CA LEU A 289 11.82 1.91 -7.20
C LEU A 289 13.07 2.79 -7.18
N ASN A 290 12.98 4.05 -7.64
CA ASN A 290 14.09 5.00 -7.53
C ASN A 290 14.40 5.33 -6.05
N LEU A 291 13.40 5.46 -5.18
CA LEU A 291 13.63 5.60 -3.74
C LEU A 291 14.27 4.32 -3.17
N CYS A 292 13.71 3.16 -3.48
CA CYS A 292 14.25 1.87 -3.05
C CYS A 292 15.71 1.66 -3.49
N ALA A 293 16.06 2.14 -4.68
CA ALA A 293 17.44 2.09 -5.17
C ALA A 293 18.39 2.90 -4.28
N ASN A 294 17.94 4.05 -3.77
CA ASN A 294 18.80 5.05 -3.14
C ASN A 294 18.93 4.91 -1.61
N VAL A 295 17.94 4.30 -0.92
CA VAL A 295 17.94 4.21 0.55
C VAL A 295 18.20 2.78 1.04
N PRO A 296 19.05 2.56 2.07
CA PRO A 296 19.50 1.22 2.49
C PRO A 296 18.44 0.44 3.28
N ASN A 297 17.58 1.10 4.04
CA ASN A 297 16.67 0.50 5.02
C ASN A 297 15.28 0.13 4.45
N VAL A 298 15.19 -0.21 3.16
CA VAL A 298 13.95 -0.74 2.57
C VAL A 298 13.83 -2.23 2.90
N ARG A 299 12.73 -2.61 3.55
CA ARG A 299 12.40 -4.01 3.83
C ARG A 299 11.82 -4.71 2.59
N ILE A 300 10.78 -4.12 2.02
CA ILE A 300 10.02 -4.65 0.89
C ILE A 300 9.18 -3.51 0.30
N MET A 301 8.74 -3.61 -0.96
CA MET A 301 7.92 -2.59 -1.62
C MET A 301 6.58 -3.18 -2.06
N GLU A 302 5.55 -2.37 -1.97
CA GLU A 302 4.20 -2.68 -2.43
C GLU A 302 4.09 -2.64 -3.94
N ILE A 303 3.39 -3.61 -4.55
CA ILE A 303 2.87 -3.51 -5.92
C ILE A 303 1.49 -4.17 -5.98
N ASP A 304 0.52 -3.47 -6.53
CA ASP A 304 -0.78 -4.05 -6.86
C ASP A 304 -0.65 -4.86 -8.16
N ILE A 305 -0.90 -6.17 -8.06
CA ILE A 305 -0.74 -7.12 -9.17
C ILE A 305 -2.07 -7.31 -9.89
N ASP A 306 -3.17 -7.36 -9.16
CA ASP A 306 -4.52 -7.44 -9.71
C ASP A 306 -5.01 -6.03 -10.05
N ASP A 307 -4.74 -5.56 -11.27
CA ASP A 307 -5.09 -4.22 -11.74
C ASP A 307 -5.58 -4.27 -13.17
N VAL A 308 -5.95 -3.13 -13.73
CA VAL A 308 -6.45 -3.03 -15.11
C VAL A 308 -5.41 -3.53 -16.12
N PRO A 309 -5.83 -4.30 -17.14
CA PRO A 309 -4.88 -4.95 -18.06
C PRO A 309 -4.02 -3.97 -18.87
N TRP A 310 -4.47 -2.73 -19.09
CA TRP A 310 -3.74 -1.70 -19.81
C TRP A 310 -2.70 -0.94 -18.96
N LYS A 311 -2.59 -1.25 -17.67
CA LYS A 311 -1.60 -0.62 -16.77
C LYS A 311 -0.15 -0.77 -17.28
N ASP A 312 0.17 -1.94 -17.83
CA ASP A 312 1.48 -2.24 -18.41
C ASP A 312 1.76 -1.40 -19.67
N GLU A 313 0.75 -1.17 -20.49
CA GLU A 313 0.89 -0.43 -21.76
C GLU A 313 1.36 1.01 -21.51
N MET A 314 0.97 1.61 -20.40
CA MET A 314 1.36 2.97 -20.02
C MET A 314 2.87 3.20 -19.97
N ILE A 315 3.65 2.16 -19.67
CA ILE A 315 5.11 2.22 -19.52
C ILE A 315 5.84 1.43 -20.62
N GLY A 316 5.11 1.01 -21.66
CA GLY A 316 5.66 0.28 -22.80
C GLY A 316 5.78 -1.23 -22.60
N GLY A 317 5.13 -1.79 -21.60
CA GLY A 317 5.06 -3.23 -21.33
C GLY A 317 5.15 -3.59 -19.85
N PRO A 318 4.99 -4.88 -19.52
CA PRO A 318 4.94 -5.34 -18.13
C PRO A 318 6.27 -5.15 -17.39
N LEU A 319 6.16 -4.94 -16.09
CA LEU A 319 7.32 -4.97 -15.20
C LEU A 319 7.97 -6.36 -15.21
N ASN A 320 9.30 -6.41 -15.25
CA ASN A 320 10.05 -7.67 -15.15
C ASN A 320 10.07 -8.19 -13.70
N ILE A 321 8.94 -8.75 -13.26
CA ILE A 321 8.80 -9.34 -11.94
C ILE A 321 9.13 -10.83 -12.03
N LYS A 322 10.12 -11.28 -11.25
CA LYS A 322 10.52 -12.68 -11.15
C LYS A 322 10.74 -13.07 -9.70
N ASN A 323 10.03 -14.09 -9.25
CA ASN A 323 10.14 -14.60 -7.88
C ASN A 323 9.96 -13.51 -6.81
N GLY A 324 8.94 -12.66 -6.96
CA GLY A 324 8.66 -11.57 -6.04
C GLY A 324 9.74 -10.48 -5.99
N VAL A 325 10.52 -10.33 -7.05
CA VAL A 325 11.58 -9.33 -7.19
C VAL A 325 11.44 -8.60 -8.51
N VAL A 326 11.65 -7.28 -8.51
CA VAL A 326 11.67 -6.41 -9.68
C VAL A 326 13.02 -5.74 -9.84
N ASP A 327 13.46 -5.53 -11.07
CA ASP A 327 14.72 -4.84 -11.37
C ASP A 327 14.57 -3.33 -11.11
N ILE A 328 15.64 -2.69 -10.61
CA ILE A 328 15.69 -1.22 -10.51
C ILE A 328 15.81 -0.64 -11.92
N PRO A 329 14.98 0.38 -12.29
CA PRO A 329 15.06 0.99 -13.60
C PRO A 329 16.40 1.71 -13.83
N GLU A 330 16.96 1.59 -15.04
CA GLU A 330 18.26 2.19 -15.41
C GLU A 330 18.13 3.36 -16.40
N GLY A 331 16.94 3.61 -16.92
CA GLY A 331 16.70 4.70 -17.85
C GLY A 331 16.72 6.10 -17.19
N PRO A 332 16.91 7.16 -18.00
CA PRO A 332 16.90 8.54 -17.49
C PRO A 332 15.57 8.94 -16.84
N GLY A 333 15.62 9.85 -15.88
CA GLY A 333 14.45 10.26 -15.10
C GLY A 333 13.98 9.13 -14.20
N TRP A 334 12.68 8.83 -14.20
CA TRP A 334 12.12 7.69 -13.48
C TRP A 334 12.37 6.34 -14.19
N GLY A 335 13.07 6.35 -15.34
CA GLY A 335 13.41 5.17 -16.11
C GLY A 335 12.34 4.75 -17.11
N VAL A 336 11.29 5.54 -17.30
CA VAL A 336 10.20 5.28 -18.26
C VAL A 336 9.73 6.54 -18.97
N ASN A 337 9.08 6.34 -20.11
CA ASN A 337 8.27 7.36 -20.76
C ASN A 337 6.81 6.89 -20.73
N ILE A 338 5.93 7.77 -20.31
CA ILE A 338 4.49 7.47 -20.24
C ILE A 338 3.88 7.62 -21.63
N ASP A 339 3.17 6.58 -22.09
CA ASP A 339 2.35 6.68 -23.31
C ASP A 339 1.01 7.35 -22.96
N THR A 340 0.92 8.65 -23.27
CA THR A 340 -0.30 9.44 -23.00
C THR A 340 -1.50 8.98 -23.81
N LYS A 341 -1.30 8.30 -24.96
CA LYS A 341 -2.41 7.76 -25.76
C LYS A 341 -3.16 6.66 -25.02
N VAL A 342 -2.46 5.87 -24.19
CA VAL A 342 -3.12 4.87 -23.33
C VAL A 342 -4.08 5.55 -22.39
N LEU A 343 -3.68 6.66 -21.76
CA LEU A 343 -4.54 7.44 -20.86
C LEU A 343 -5.74 8.07 -21.60
N GLU A 344 -5.51 8.59 -22.81
CA GLU A 344 -6.56 9.16 -23.67
C GLU A 344 -7.60 8.11 -24.09
N ASN A 345 -7.16 6.87 -24.32
CA ASN A 345 -8.03 5.74 -24.67
C ASN A 345 -8.80 5.18 -23.47
N HIS A 346 -8.38 5.47 -22.25
CA HIS A 346 -9.01 5.01 -21.00
C HIS A 346 -9.40 6.19 -20.10
N PRO A 347 -10.27 7.11 -20.58
CA PRO A 347 -10.66 8.27 -19.79
C PRO A 347 -11.44 7.85 -18.56
N TRP A 348 -11.27 8.61 -17.48
CA TRP A 348 -12.07 8.39 -16.27
C TRP A 348 -13.56 8.42 -16.56
N GLN A 349 -14.30 7.44 -16.04
CA GLN A 349 -15.74 7.33 -16.21
C GLN A 349 -16.41 7.32 -14.82
N LYS A 350 -17.38 8.21 -14.63
CA LYS A 350 -18.16 8.27 -13.39
C LYS A 350 -18.87 6.93 -13.13
N GLY A 351 -18.70 6.38 -11.93
CA GLY A 351 -19.35 5.12 -11.53
C GLY A 351 -18.71 3.84 -12.11
N LYS A 352 -17.55 3.94 -12.76
CA LYS A 352 -16.81 2.80 -13.31
C LYS A 352 -15.38 2.79 -12.81
N GLY A 353 -15.17 2.66 -11.53
CA GLY A 353 -13.83 2.51 -10.94
C GLY A 353 -13.81 1.38 -9.91
N PRO A 354 -12.62 0.89 -9.53
CA PRO A 354 -12.51 -0.04 -8.40
C PRO A 354 -13.18 0.60 -7.17
N GLY A 355 -14.20 -0.06 -6.62
CA GLY A 355 -14.94 0.44 -5.48
C GLY A 355 -16.25 1.19 -5.76
N TYR A 356 -16.57 1.47 -7.00
CA TYR A 356 -17.94 1.87 -7.35
C TYR A 356 -18.72 0.62 -7.75
N THR A 357 -19.27 -0.09 -6.78
CA THR A 357 -20.38 -1.00 -7.06
C THR A 357 -21.54 -0.17 -7.58
N ASN A 358 -22.15 -0.58 -8.70
CA ASN A 358 -23.38 -0.01 -9.20
C ASN A 358 -24.48 -0.26 -8.16
N SER A 359 -24.57 0.60 -7.13
CA SER A 359 -25.82 0.78 -6.42
C SER A 359 -26.74 1.52 -7.38
N LYS A 360 -27.65 0.77 -8.01
CA LYS A 360 -28.82 1.35 -8.67
C LYS A 360 -29.65 2.09 -7.66
#